data_4ef3564051d9b09a43ff08180ab85619
#
_entry.id   4ef3564051d9b09a43ff08180ab85619
#
_cell.length_a   1.000
_cell.length_b   1.000
_cell.length_c   1.000
_cell.angle_alpha   90.00
_cell.angle_beta   90.00
_cell.angle_gamma   90.00
#
_symmetry.space_group_name_H-M   'P 1'
#
loop_
_entity.id
_entity.type
_entity.pdbx_description
1 polymer ?
#
loop_
_entity_poly.entity_id
_entity_poly.type
_entity_poly.pdbx_seq_one_letter_code
_entity_poly.pdbx_strand_id
1 'polypeptide(L)'
;MSSDAVQIRPAATIMLVRDDPTFEVLMVKRHHQIDFASGALVFPGGKTHAGDHDEAWAGHVTGWEGVHPAERPLRIAAIREAYEEAAIIIAADHQGRPFCGDERAAAAREAVAKDERPFLDLVRELEVRLDLGA
;
A
#
# COMPACT_ATOMS: atom_id res chain seq x y z
N MET A 1 26.28 -14.83 -24.40
CA MET A 1 25.15 -13.98 -24.84
C MET A 1 24.23 -13.75 -23.68
N SER A 2 24.19 -12.55 -23.22
CA SER A 2 23.21 -12.20 -22.21
C SER A 2 21.84 -12.14 -22.89
N SER A 3 20.92 -12.95 -22.44
CA SER A 3 19.55 -12.73 -22.78
C SER A 3 19.07 -11.54 -21.93
N ASP A 4 18.66 -10.47 -22.57
CA ASP A 4 17.95 -9.38 -21.90
C ASP A 4 16.54 -9.89 -21.49
N ALA A 5 16.50 -10.91 -20.64
CA ALA A 5 15.25 -11.39 -20.11
C ALA A 5 14.70 -10.30 -19.19
N VAL A 6 13.56 -9.75 -19.57
CA VAL A 6 12.83 -8.81 -18.72
C VAL A 6 12.51 -9.53 -17.42
N GLN A 7 13.10 -9.06 -16.32
CA GLN A 7 12.83 -9.64 -15.00
C GLN A 7 11.42 -9.26 -14.58
N ILE A 8 10.56 -10.26 -14.46
CA ILE A 8 9.19 -10.07 -13.96
C ILE A 8 9.27 -9.79 -12.47
N ARG A 9 8.75 -8.65 -12.04
CA ARG A 9 8.68 -8.27 -10.62
C ARG A 9 7.22 -8.26 -10.19
N PRO A 10 6.89 -8.85 -9.04
CA PRO A 10 5.54 -8.77 -8.51
C PRO A 10 5.13 -7.33 -8.25
N ALA A 11 3.90 -7.01 -8.61
CA ALA A 11 3.31 -5.70 -8.38
C ALA A 11 1.85 -5.87 -7.98
N ALA A 12 1.32 -4.88 -7.28
CA ALA A 12 -0.06 -4.90 -6.84
C ALA A 12 -0.73 -3.58 -7.19
N THR A 13 -2.00 -3.65 -7.52
CA THR A 13 -2.87 -2.49 -7.77
C THR A 13 -4.08 -2.60 -6.86
N ILE A 14 -4.52 -1.48 -6.32
CA ILE A 14 -5.68 -1.43 -5.44
C ILE A 14 -6.72 -0.46 -5.99
N MET A 15 -7.99 -0.89 -5.97
CA MET A 15 -9.11 -0.03 -6.28
C MET A 15 -9.77 0.39 -4.99
N LEU A 16 -9.63 1.66 -4.61
CA LEU A 16 -10.30 2.23 -3.47
C LEU A 16 -11.64 2.78 -3.93
N VAL A 17 -12.71 2.21 -3.39
CA VAL A 17 -14.07 2.55 -3.79
C VAL A 17 -14.84 3.18 -2.64
N ARG A 18 -15.76 4.05 -2.98
CA ARG A 18 -16.70 4.68 -2.06
C ARG A 18 -18.07 4.65 -2.71
N ASP A 19 -19.11 4.33 -1.96
CA ASP A 19 -20.48 4.19 -2.48
C ASP A 19 -21.47 4.99 -1.65
N ASP A 20 -21.12 6.21 -1.28
CA ASP A 20 -21.98 7.13 -0.56
C ASP A 20 -21.51 8.57 -0.80
N PRO A 21 -22.30 9.47 -1.37
CA PRO A 21 -23.68 9.28 -1.90
C PRO A 21 -23.76 8.61 -3.28
N THR A 22 -22.64 8.50 -4.00
CA THR A 22 -22.55 7.88 -5.32
C THR A 22 -21.33 6.96 -5.37
N PHE A 23 -21.39 5.97 -6.25
CA PHE A 23 -20.25 5.09 -6.46
C PHE A 23 -19.09 5.84 -7.11
N GLU A 24 -17.93 5.80 -6.45
CA GLU A 24 -16.72 6.46 -6.93
C GLU A 24 -15.53 5.54 -6.75
N VAL A 25 -14.57 5.65 -7.66
CA VAL A 25 -13.30 4.92 -7.59
C VAL A 25 -12.17 5.95 -7.56
N LEU A 26 -11.26 5.81 -6.59
CA LEU A 26 -10.11 6.70 -6.49
C LEU A 26 -9.09 6.37 -7.58
N MET A 27 -8.68 7.40 -8.29
CA MET A 27 -7.59 7.31 -9.25
C MET A 27 -6.56 8.39 -8.93
N VAL A 28 -5.31 8.10 -9.23
CA VAL A 28 -4.21 9.04 -9.05
C VAL A 28 -3.58 9.37 -10.39
N LYS A 29 -3.02 10.57 -10.48
CA LYS A 29 -2.34 10.99 -11.70
C LYS A 29 -0.93 10.44 -11.69
N ARG A 30 -0.56 9.73 -12.77
CA ARG A 30 0.77 9.16 -12.90
C ARG A 30 1.83 10.26 -12.96
N HIS A 31 2.94 10.07 -12.25
CA HIS A 31 4.00 11.06 -12.11
C HIS A 31 4.66 11.35 -13.46
N HIS A 32 4.99 12.63 -13.71
CA HIS A 32 5.57 13.09 -14.97
C HIS A 32 6.95 12.51 -15.32
N GLN A 33 7.71 12.03 -14.32
CA GLN A 33 9.02 11.46 -14.52
C GLN A 33 9.02 10.01 -15.00
N ILE A 34 7.83 9.41 -15.13
CA ILE A 34 7.67 8.08 -15.69
C ILE A 34 7.37 8.22 -17.16
N ASP A 35 8.27 7.73 -18.03
CA ASP A 35 8.17 7.89 -19.47
C ASP A 35 6.91 7.28 -20.08
N PHE A 36 6.43 6.18 -19.52
CA PHE A 36 5.24 5.50 -19.99
C PHE A 36 3.98 6.04 -19.32
N ALA A 37 3.05 6.52 -20.14
CA ALA A 37 1.73 7.01 -19.71
C ALA A 37 1.78 8.12 -18.64
N SER A 38 2.80 9.00 -18.72
CA SER A 38 2.91 10.18 -17.87
C SER A 38 1.64 11.03 -17.96
N GLY A 39 1.09 11.43 -16.81
CA GLY A 39 -0.13 12.22 -16.72
C GLY A 39 -1.44 11.41 -16.83
N ALA A 40 -1.37 10.10 -17.10
CA ALA A 40 -2.55 9.25 -17.11
C ALA A 40 -3.12 9.05 -15.72
N LEU A 41 -4.44 8.90 -15.63
CA LEU A 41 -5.10 8.48 -14.39
C LEU A 41 -4.96 6.97 -14.25
N VAL A 42 -4.49 6.54 -13.08
CA VAL A 42 -4.26 5.13 -12.77
C VAL A 42 -4.78 4.82 -11.37
N PHE A 43 -5.04 3.54 -11.10
CA PHE A 43 -5.29 3.09 -9.73
C PHE A 43 -3.97 3.12 -8.95
N PRO A 44 -4.00 3.39 -7.62
CA PRO A 44 -2.80 3.27 -6.80
C PRO A 44 -2.20 1.88 -6.91
N GLY A 45 -0.88 1.80 -7.01
CA GLY A 45 -0.19 0.51 -7.11
C GLY A 45 1.28 0.65 -7.44
N GLY A 46 1.98 -0.45 -7.34
CA GLY A 46 3.41 -0.52 -7.63
C GLY A 46 4.01 -1.87 -7.31
N LYS A 47 5.32 -1.95 -7.40
CA LYS A 47 6.09 -3.17 -7.16
C LYS A 47 6.20 -3.47 -5.67
N THR A 48 6.32 -4.75 -5.32
CA THR A 48 6.65 -5.14 -3.95
C THR A 48 8.08 -4.70 -3.61
N HIS A 49 8.29 -4.38 -2.34
CA HIS A 49 9.60 -4.11 -1.75
C HIS A 49 9.97 -5.22 -0.77
N ALA A 50 11.25 -5.32 -0.41
CA ALA A 50 11.70 -6.32 0.55
C ALA A 50 10.93 -6.24 1.88
N GLY A 51 10.63 -5.04 2.35
CA GLY A 51 9.88 -4.83 3.60
C GLY A 51 8.45 -5.37 3.58
N ASP A 52 7.84 -5.52 2.40
CA ASP A 52 6.49 -6.08 2.26
C ASP A 52 6.48 -7.59 2.57
N HIS A 53 7.63 -8.24 2.49
CA HIS A 53 7.82 -9.67 2.78
C HIS A 53 8.23 -9.95 4.22
N ASP A 54 8.34 -8.94 5.08
CA ASP A 54 8.77 -9.12 6.46
C ASP A 54 7.72 -9.93 7.23
N GLU A 55 8.16 -11.03 7.84
CA GLU A 55 7.29 -11.90 8.64
C GLU A 55 6.70 -11.19 9.87
N ALA A 56 7.32 -10.12 10.32
CA ALA A 56 6.81 -9.32 11.44
C ALA A 56 5.45 -8.69 11.13
N TRP A 57 5.06 -8.59 9.86
CA TRP A 57 3.73 -8.10 9.50
C TRP A 57 2.60 -8.92 10.10
N ALA A 58 2.82 -10.22 10.38
CA ALA A 58 1.79 -11.08 10.97
C ALA A 58 1.17 -10.47 12.23
N GLY A 59 1.94 -9.75 13.04
CA GLY A 59 1.48 -9.11 14.26
C GLY A 59 0.86 -7.73 14.06
N HIS A 60 0.88 -7.20 12.84
CA HIS A 60 0.46 -5.83 12.53
C HIS A 60 -0.59 -5.74 11.44
N VAL A 61 -1.25 -6.85 11.15
CA VAL A 61 -2.33 -6.93 10.17
C VAL A 61 -3.49 -7.75 10.74
N THR A 62 -4.67 -7.53 10.18
CA THR A 62 -5.82 -8.41 10.36
C THR A 62 -6.01 -9.22 9.09
N GLY A 63 -6.54 -10.44 9.20
CA GLY A 63 -6.79 -11.29 8.05
C GLY A 63 -5.59 -12.10 7.56
N TRP A 64 -4.50 -12.13 8.31
CA TRP A 64 -3.27 -12.84 7.92
C TRP A 64 -3.51 -14.29 7.55
N GLU A 65 -4.22 -15.03 8.41
CA GLU A 65 -4.47 -16.46 8.19
C GLU A 65 -5.44 -16.73 7.04
N GLY A 66 -6.33 -15.78 6.74
CA GLY A 66 -7.30 -15.89 5.65
C GLY A 66 -6.75 -15.56 4.28
N VAL A 67 -5.50 -15.11 4.19
CA VAL A 67 -4.86 -14.72 2.94
C VAL A 67 -3.75 -15.72 2.60
N HIS A 68 -3.74 -16.20 1.37
CA HIS A 68 -2.70 -17.11 0.91
C HIS A 68 -1.32 -16.48 1.13
N PRO A 69 -0.31 -17.22 1.64
CA PRO A 69 1.01 -16.66 1.94
C PRO A 69 1.64 -15.91 0.77
N ALA A 70 1.46 -16.36 -0.46
CA ALA A 70 2.00 -15.69 -1.65
C ALA A 70 1.34 -14.33 -1.93
N GLU A 71 0.11 -14.12 -1.46
CA GLU A 71 -0.62 -12.87 -1.66
C GLU A 71 -0.36 -11.83 -0.56
N ARG A 72 0.12 -12.25 0.59
CA ARG A 72 0.34 -11.34 1.73
C ARG A 72 1.23 -10.15 1.38
N PRO A 73 2.43 -10.33 0.82
CA PRO A 73 3.25 -9.19 0.44
C PRO A 73 2.62 -8.34 -0.65
N LEU A 74 1.84 -8.92 -1.55
CA LEU A 74 1.13 -8.16 -2.58
C LEU A 74 0.06 -7.25 -1.96
N ARG A 75 -0.70 -7.75 -1.01
CA ARG A 75 -1.72 -6.95 -0.31
C ARG A 75 -1.10 -5.85 0.55
N ILE A 76 0.00 -6.15 1.23
CA ILE A 76 0.75 -5.15 1.99
C ILE A 76 1.29 -4.06 1.05
N ALA A 77 1.86 -4.46 -0.09
CA ALA A 77 2.33 -3.52 -1.10
C ALA A 77 1.20 -2.62 -1.62
N ALA A 78 0.04 -3.18 -1.89
CA ALA A 78 -1.13 -2.43 -2.36
C ALA A 78 -1.55 -1.36 -1.34
N ILE A 79 -1.62 -1.73 -0.06
CA ILE A 79 -1.97 -0.81 1.02
C ILE A 79 -0.88 0.26 1.19
N ARG A 80 0.38 -0.12 1.14
CA ARG A 80 1.51 0.82 1.20
C ARG A 80 1.46 1.83 0.06
N GLU A 81 1.24 1.37 -1.16
CA GLU A 81 1.15 2.24 -2.34
C GLU A 81 -0.03 3.20 -2.27
N ALA A 82 -1.18 2.75 -1.77
CA ALA A 82 -2.32 3.63 -1.54
C ALA A 82 -1.97 4.76 -0.57
N TYR A 83 -1.21 4.44 0.48
CA TYR A 83 -0.73 5.43 1.43
C TYR A 83 0.27 6.38 0.77
N GLU A 84 1.26 5.86 0.07
CA GLU A 84 2.29 6.68 -0.58
C GLU A 84 1.70 7.62 -1.62
N GLU A 85 0.74 7.16 -2.40
CA GLU A 85 0.20 7.91 -3.53
C GLU A 85 -1.03 8.75 -3.19
N ALA A 86 -1.87 8.30 -2.25
CA ALA A 86 -3.13 8.96 -1.93
C ALA A 86 -3.28 9.35 -0.45
N ALA A 87 -2.28 9.09 0.38
CA ALA A 87 -2.28 9.35 1.82
C ALA A 87 -3.38 8.62 2.60
N ILE A 88 -3.90 7.52 2.07
CA ILE A 88 -4.95 6.71 2.69
C ILE A 88 -4.35 5.40 3.17
N ILE A 89 -4.54 5.09 4.45
CA ILE A 89 -4.13 3.81 5.05
C ILE A 89 -5.38 2.96 5.27
N ILE A 90 -5.35 1.74 4.76
CA ILE A 90 -6.44 0.77 4.95
C ILE A 90 -6.12 -0.04 6.20
N ALA A 91 -6.62 0.41 7.33
CA ALA A 91 -6.28 -0.13 8.63
C ALA A 91 -7.42 0.03 9.64
N ALA A 92 -7.25 -0.60 10.79
CA ALA A 92 -8.11 -0.42 11.94
C ALA A 92 -7.27 -0.22 13.21
N ASP A 93 -7.81 0.49 14.18
CA ASP A 93 -7.17 0.61 15.49
C ASP A 93 -7.37 -0.69 16.31
N HIS A 94 -6.82 -0.73 17.52
CA HIS A 94 -6.91 -1.90 18.40
C HIS A 94 -8.33 -2.20 18.88
N GLN A 95 -9.25 -1.25 18.68
CA GLN A 95 -10.67 -1.44 19.02
C GLN A 95 -11.49 -1.82 17.79
N GLY A 96 -10.83 -2.06 16.65
CA GLY A 96 -11.49 -2.44 15.41
C GLY A 96 -12.14 -1.28 14.65
N ARG A 97 -11.88 -0.04 15.05
CA ARG A 97 -12.42 1.13 14.35
C ARG A 97 -11.58 1.43 13.10
N PRO A 98 -12.21 1.77 11.98
CA PRO A 98 -11.48 2.13 10.78
C PRO A 98 -10.50 3.29 11.02
N PHE A 99 -9.31 3.17 10.49
CA PHE A 99 -8.27 4.20 10.52
C PHE A 99 -7.78 4.43 9.09
N CYS A 100 -7.89 5.64 8.60
CA CYS A 100 -7.47 5.97 7.23
C CYS A 100 -6.31 6.97 7.17
N GLY A 101 -5.83 7.43 8.30
CA GLY A 101 -4.70 8.35 8.40
C GLY A 101 -4.93 9.43 9.45
N ASP A 102 -3.86 10.08 9.86
CA ASP A 102 -3.85 11.25 10.76
C ASP A 102 -2.63 12.12 10.44
N GLU A 103 -2.37 13.13 11.27
CA GLU A 103 -1.24 14.05 11.08
C GLU A 103 0.13 13.35 11.12
N ARG A 104 0.27 12.32 11.96
CA ARG A 104 1.52 11.53 12.05
C ARG A 104 1.76 10.77 10.73
N ALA A 105 0.71 10.17 10.21
CA ALA A 105 0.78 9.45 8.93
C ALA A 105 1.10 10.41 7.78
N ALA A 106 0.48 11.57 7.77
CA ALA A 106 0.73 12.58 6.74
C ALA A 106 2.19 13.08 6.78
N ALA A 107 2.73 13.30 7.99
CA ALA A 107 4.10 13.78 8.17
C ALA A 107 5.15 12.75 7.73
N ALA A 108 4.87 11.45 7.87
CA ALA A 108 5.80 10.38 7.53
C ALA A 108 5.75 9.95 6.06
N ARG A 109 4.76 10.42 5.31
CA ARG A 109 4.48 9.93 3.96
C ARG A 109 5.67 10.04 3.00
N GLU A 110 6.35 11.18 2.99
CA GLU A 110 7.48 11.39 2.10
C GLU A 110 8.64 10.44 2.40
N ALA A 111 8.96 10.25 3.68
CA ALA A 111 10.02 9.33 4.09
C ALA A 111 9.71 7.89 3.74
N VAL A 112 8.47 7.46 3.88
CA VAL A 112 8.04 6.12 3.48
C VAL A 112 8.09 5.97 1.96
N ALA A 113 7.61 6.96 1.21
CA ALA A 113 7.61 6.93 -0.25
C ALA A 113 9.03 6.89 -0.83
N LYS A 114 10.00 7.50 -0.16
CA LYS A 114 11.42 7.51 -0.57
C LYS A 114 12.21 6.32 -0.01
N ASP A 115 11.54 5.39 0.66
CA ASP A 115 12.17 4.23 1.31
C ASP A 115 13.22 4.62 2.37
N GLU A 116 13.07 5.80 2.97
CA GLU A 116 13.89 6.28 4.07
C GLU A 116 13.38 5.79 5.42
N ARG A 117 12.11 5.39 5.48
CA ARG A 117 11.46 4.86 6.67
C ARG A 117 10.61 3.65 6.29
N PRO A 118 10.81 2.47 6.92
CA PRO A 118 9.98 1.31 6.66
C PRO A 118 8.50 1.58 7.00
N PHE A 119 7.60 1.16 6.12
CA PHE A 119 6.17 1.31 6.37
C PHE A 119 5.72 0.56 7.64
N LEU A 120 6.33 -0.59 7.90
CA LEU A 120 6.06 -1.37 9.12
C LEU A 120 6.33 -0.55 10.39
N ASP A 121 7.41 0.23 10.42
CA ASP A 121 7.75 1.08 11.57
C ASP A 121 6.69 2.15 11.81
N LEU A 122 6.17 2.74 10.73
CA LEU A 122 5.07 3.71 10.85
C LEU A 122 3.81 3.04 11.40
N VAL A 123 3.45 1.87 10.89
CA VAL A 123 2.25 1.14 11.33
C VAL A 123 2.36 0.81 12.84
N ARG A 124 3.54 0.42 13.30
CA ARG A 124 3.80 0.20 14.73
C ARG A 124 3.61 1.48 15.55
N GLU A 125 4.15 2.59 15.08
CA GLU A 125 4.01 3.88 15.77
C GLU A 125 2.56 4.34 15.86
N LEU A 126 1.79 4.13 14.79
CA LEU A 126 0.38 4.49 14.74
C LEU A 126 -0.51 3.60 15.61
N GLU A 127 0.02 2.46 16.05
CA GLU A 127 -0.73 1.46 16.83
C GLU A 127 -2.01 0.99 16.12
N VAL A 128 -1.88 0.73 14.83
CA VAL A 128 -2.96 0.22 13.99
C VAL A 128 -2.55 -1.11 13.36
N ARG A 129 -3.51 -1.79 12.75
CA ARG A 129 -3.27 -3.00 11.97
C ARG A 129 -3.82 -2.81 10.58
N LEU A 130 -3.03 -3.14 9.57
CA LEU A 130 -3.51 -3.13 8.20
C LEU A 130 -4.59 -4.18 8.01
N ASP A 131 -5.63 -3.83 7.26
CA ASP A 131 -6.72 -4.77 6.95
C ASP A 131 -6.41 -5.52 5.65
N LEU A 132 -5.82 -6.70 5.76
CA LEU A 132 -5.49 -7.52 4.61
C LEU A 132 -6.72 -8.16 3.97
N GLY A 133 -7.82 -8.22 4.69
CA GLY A 133 -9.07 -8.79 4.21
C GLY A 133 -9.96 -7.82 3.42
N ALA A 134 -9.55 -6.57 3.37
CA ALA A 134 -10.35 -5.54 2.71
C ALA A 134 -10.52 -5.76 1.21
#